data_dc3a1e3ee856d23e8e46b82217c16a16
#
_entry.id   dc3a1e3ee856d23e8e46b82217c16a16
#
_cell.length_a   1.000
_cell.length_b   1.000
_cell.length_c   1.000
_cell.angle_alpha   90.00
_cell.angle_beta   90.00
_cell.angle_gamma   90.00
#
_symmetry.space_group_name_H-M   'P 1'
#
loop_
_entity.id
_entity.type
_entity.pdbx_description
1 polymer ?
#
loop_
_entity_poly.entity_id
_entity_poly.type
_entity_poly.pdbx_seq_one_letter_code
_entity_poly.pdbx_strand_id
1 'polypeptide(L)'
;MKMFGPGIFAVTVVVAVVTWVSVAQSQDAQPVVDANGNMHVPQDYLRTYRYLGTWAVLADEGQGAKQLHVVYASPGAVDAFQKIGRFPDGAVLVKEVFEAANEQMTTGMVGHAEALKGWFVMVKDSKGRHPGNALWGNGWGWSWFDAGDPLKTTSTNYKTDCLSCHVPAEGSDWIYVQGYPSLKQ
;
A
#
# COMPACT_ATOMS: atom_id res chain seq x y z
N MET A 1 -5.02 91.57 12.48
CA MET A 1 -5.85 90.57 13.14
C MET A 1 -5.82 89.33 12.19
N LYS A 2 -4.93 88.40 12.49
CA LYS A 2 -4.75 87.18 11.64
C LYS A 2 -5.49 86.03 12.33
N MET A 3 -6.50 85.49 11.65
CA MET A 3 -7.25 84.30 12.10
C MET A 3 -6.50 83.04 11.61
N PHE A 4 -6.17 82.20 12.57
CA PHE A 4 -5.63 80.85 12.31
C PHE A 4 -6.79 79.87 12.23
N GLY A 5 -6.96 79.15 11.10
CA GLY A 5 -7.92 78.08 10.93
C GLY A 5 -7.37 76.78 11.47
N PRO A 6 -8.21 75.88 12.01
CA PRO A 6 -7.73 74.59 12.50
C PRO A 6 -7.47 73.60 11.37
N GLY A 7 -6.26 73.09 11.33
CA GLY A 7 -5.90 71.98 10.45
C GLY A 7 -6.42 70.64 10.95
N ILE A 8 -7.21 69.95 10.10
CA ILE A 8 -7.69 68.59 10.35
C ILE A 8 -6.58 67.63 9.96
N PHE A 9 -6.02 66.94 10.94
CA PHE A 9 -5.11 65.78 10.68
C PHE A 9 -5.96 64.53 10.46
N ALA A 10 -5.92 64.03 9.24
CA ALA A 10 -6.47 62.69 8.91
C ALA A 10 -5.49 61.60 9.34
N VAL A 11 -5.89 60.81 10.34
CA VAL A 11 -5.10 59.62 10.75
C VAL A 11 -5.54 58.47 9.88
N THR A 12 -4.66 58.01 8.98
CA THR A 12 -4.87 56.83 8.17
C THR A 12 -4.49 55.59 8.98
N VAL A 13 -5.46 54.81 9.42
CA VAL A 13 -5.24 53.53 10.07
C VAL A 13 -5.01 52.46 8.99
N VAL A 14 -3.80 51.96 8.88
CA VAL A 14 -3.44 50.82 8.02
C VAL A 14 -3.71 49.55 8.80
N VAL A 15 -4.80 48.84 8.45
CA VAL A 15 -5.11 47.52 8.98
C VAL A 15 -4.30 46.50 8.20
N ALA A 16 -3.26 45.96 8.80
CA ALA A 16 -2.51 44.83 8.25
C ALA A 16 -3.29 43.52 8.48
N VAL A 17 -3.86 42.95 7.41
CA VAL A 17 -4.48 41.65 7.44
C VAL A 17 -3.37 40.59 7.39
N VAL A 18 -3.05 39.98 8.54
CA VAL A 18 -2.13 38.84 8.62
C VAL A 18 -2.91 37.59 8.25
N THR A 19 -2.75 37.11 7.03
CA THR A 19 -3.29 35.81 6.60
C THR A 19 -2.41 34.70 7.14
N TRP A 20 -2.91 33.92 8.10
CA TRP A 20 -2.27 32.69 8.55
C TRP A 20 -2.43 31.62 7.47
N VAL A 21 -1.38 31.35 6.73
CA VAL A 21 -1.29 30.16 5.88
C VAL A 21 -1.00 28.98 6.81
N SER A 22 -2.02 28.18 7.12
CA SER A 22 -1.82 26.91 7.80
C SER A 22 -1.12 25.96 6.82
N VAL A 23 0.18 25.80 6.96
CA VAL A 23 0.91 24.71 6.32
C VAL A 23 0.44 23.44 7.02
N ALA A 24 -0.41 22.66 6.35
CA ALA A 24 -0.71 21.32 6.80
C ALA A 24 0.61 20.53 6.79
N GLN A 25 1.16 20.27 7.97
CA GLN A 25 2.25 19.32 8.12
C GLN A 25 1.72 17.98 7.64
N SER A 26 2.27 17.47 6.54
CA SER A 26 2.13 16.05 6.21
C SER A 26 2.67 15.29 7.41
N GLN A 27 1.81 14.54 8.11
CA GLN A 27 2.29 13.57 9.08
C GLN A 27 3.24 12.66 8.31
N ASP A 28 4.51 12.62 8.72
CA ASP A 28 5.48 11.72 8.14
C ASP A 28 4.91 10.30 8.25
N ALA A 29 4.54 9.74 7.09
CA ALA A 29 4.01 8.39 7.04
C ALA A 29 5.08 7.47 7.63
N GLN A 30 4.71 6.65 8.62
CA GLN A 30 5.65 5.73 9.24
C GLN A 30 6.28 4.84 8.15
N PRO A 31 7.59 4.63 8.17
CA PRO A 31 8.25 3.79 7.19
C PRO A 31 7.69 2.37 7.30
N VAL A 32 7.35 1.74 6.16
CA VAL A 32 6.76 0.38 6.11
C VAL A 32 7.61 -0.67 6.82
N VAL A 33 8.89 -0.39 6.97
CA VAL A 33 9.88 -1.25 7.66
C VAL A 33 10.61 -0.40 8.68
N ASP A 34 10.62 -0.80 9.93
CA ASP A 34 11.40 -0.14 10.97
C ASP A 34 12.89 -0.52 10.93
N ALA A 35 13.70 0.08 11.79
CA ALA A 35 15.15 -0.17 11.86
C ALA A 35 15.49 -1.63 12.24
N ASN A 36 14.59 -2.37 12.86
CA ASN A 36 14.76 -3.77 13.23
C ASN A 36 14.27 -4.73 12.14
N GLY A 37 13.72 -4.22 11.04
CA GLY A 37 13.14 -5.03 9.98
C GLY A 37 11.71 -5.50 10.26
N ASN A 38 11.02 -4.91 11.24
CA ASN A 38 9.60 -5.18 11.43
C ASN A 38 8.79 -4.43 10.36
N MET A 39 7.89 -5.15 9.72
CA MET A 39 7.01 -4.61 8.68
C MET A 39 5.64 -4.27 9.27
N HIS A 40 4.94 -3.34 8.63
CA HIS A 40 3.52 -3.06 8.88
C HIS A 40 2.81 -2.68 7.58
N VAL A 41 1.48 -2.67 7.62
CA VAL A 41 0.68 -2.27 6.47
C VAL A 41 0.83 -0.75 6.26
N PRO A 42 1.21 -0.28 5.05
CA PRO A 42 1.30 1.16 4.77
C PRO A 42 -0.05 1.84 4.94
N GLN A 43 -0.13 2.93 5.69
CA GLN A 43 -1.40 3.59 6.00
C GLN A 43 -2.11 4.17 4.77
N ASP A 44 -1.36 4.67 3.80
CA ASP A 44 -1.88 5.42 2.65
C ASP A 44 -1.88 4.63 1.33
N TYR A 45 -1.67 3.31 1.36
CA TYR A 45 -1.47 2.53 0.14
C TYR A 45 -2.66 2.63 -0.84
N LEU A 46 -3.90 2.68 -0.36
CA LEU A 46 -5.08 2.82 -1.21
C LEU A 46 -5.10 4.14 -2.01
N ARG A 47 -4.42 5.18 -1.54
CA ARG A 47 -4.35 6.48 -2.21
C ARG A 47 -3.10 6.66 -3.05
N THR A 48 -2.01 6.00 -2.68
CA THR A 48 -0.68 6.27 -3.23
C THR A 48 -0.13 5.12 -4.07
N TYR A 49 -0.58 3.87 -3.83
CA TYR A 49 -0.08 2.71 -4.55
C TYR A 49 -0.90 2.44 -5.81
N ARG A 50 -0.25 1.89 -6.81
CA ARG A 50 -0.90 1.51 -8.07
C ARG A 50 -1.55 0.14 -7.94
N TYR A 51 -2.83 0.04 -8.26
CA TYR A 51 -3.53 -1.23 -8.39
C TYR A 51 -2.88 -2.09 -9.49
N LEU A 52 -2.59 -3.34 -9.17
CA LEU A 52 -2.00 -4.31 -10.10
C LEU A 52 -3.06 -5.21 -10.74
N GLY A 53 -3.97 -5.74 -9.95
CA GLY A 53 -4.99 -6.69 -10.38
C GLY A 53 -5.63 -7.40 -9.19
N THR A 54 -6.65 -8.20 -9.51
CA THR A 54 -7.39 -9.01 -8.53
C THR A 54 -7.36 -10.48 -8.96
N TRP A 55 -7.11 -11.35 -8.00
CA TRP A 55 -7.28 -12.80 -8.14
C TRP A 55 -8.52 -13.25 -7.40
N ALA A 56 -9.40 -13.98 -8.07
CA ALA A 56 -10.47 -14.73 -7.43
C ALA A 56 -9.96 -16.13 -7.09
N VAL A 57 -9.91 -16.47 -5.81
CA VAL A 57 -9.67 -17.84 -5.36
C VAL A 57 -11.01 -18.54 -5.37
N LEU A 58 -11.16 -19.52 -6.25
CA LEU A 58 -12.42 -20.22 -6.44
C LEU A 58 -12.80 -21.07 -5.22
N ALA A 59 -14.08 -21.26 -5.02
CA ALA A 59 -14.59 -22.19 -4.03
C ALA A 59 -14.09 -23.62 -4.34
N ASP A 60 -13.86 -24.40 -3.29
CA ASP A 60 -13.41 -25.79 -3.45
C ASP A 60 -14.51 -26.66 -4.03
N GLU A 61 -15.78 -26.30 -3.76
CA GLU A 61 -16.98 -26.94 -4.30
C GLU A 61 -17.99 -25.87 -4.74
N GLY A 62 -18.78 -26.16 -5.77
CA GLY A 62 -19.81 -25.26 -6.27
C GLY A 62 -19.29 -24.21 -7.24
N GLN A 63 -20.00 -23.08 -7.31
CA GLN A 63 -19.66 -21.94 -8.18
C GLN A 63 -19.28 -20.71 -7.35
N GLY A 64 -18.41 -19.88 -7.93
CA GLY A 64 -18.02 -18.61 -7.36
C GLY A 64 -16.64 -18.61 -6.73
N ALA A 65 -16.33 -17.55 -6.02
CA ALA A 65 -15.07 -17.34 -5.31
C ALA A 65 -15.25 -17.54 -3.80
N LYS A 66 -14.24 -18.06 -3.13
CA LYS A 66 -14.16 -18.06 -1.66
C LYS A 66 -13.39 -16.86 -1.11
N GLN A 67 -12.49 -16.30 -1.90
CA GLN A 67 -11.71 -15.10 -1.55
C GLN A 67 -11.42 -14.25 -2.78
N LEU A 68 -11.26 -12.96 -2.54
CA LEU A 68 -10.71 -12.01 -3.51
C LEU A 68 -9.40 -11.44 -2.97
N HIS A 69 -8.35 -11.52 -3.78
CA HIS A 69 -7.03 -10.99 -3.48
C HIS A 69 -6.76 -9.78 -4.35
N VAL A 70 -6.77 -8.59 -3.76
CA VAL A 70 -6.57 -7.32 -4.45
C VAL A 70 -5.15 -6.83 -4.18
N VAL A 71 -4.38 -6.53 -5.23
CA VAL A 71 -2.94 -6.26 -5.08
C VAL A 71 -2.58 -4.87 -5.58
N TYR A 72 -1.72 -4.21 -4.80
CA TYR A 72 -1.20 -2.87 -5.04
C TYR A 72 0.33 -2.87 -4.96
N ALA A 73 0.97 -1.98 -5.72
CA ALA A 73 2.42 -1.76 -5.70
C ALA A 73 2.76 -0.30 -5.40
N SER A 74 3.81 -0.09 -4.64
CA SER A 74 4.31 1.24 -4.29
C SER A 74 4.70 2.07 -5.52
N PRO A 75 4.74 3.42 -5.42
CA PRO A 75 5.08 4.30 -6.53
C PRO A 75 6.40 3.91 -7.21
N GLY A 76 6.42 3.93 -8.53
CA GLY A 76 7.58 3.59 -9.36
C GLY A 76 7.86 2.09 -9.52
N ALA A 77 7.27 1.21 -8.71
CA ALA A 77 7.52 -0.24 -8.76
C ALA A 77 7.07 -0.86 -10.09
N VAL A 78 5.92 -0.44 -10.63
CA VAL A 78 5.40 -0.93 -11.91
C VAL A 78 6.29 -0.49 -13.06
N ASP A 79 6.66 0.78 -13.12
CA ASP A 79 7.48 1.32 -14.21
C ASP A 79 8.88 0.70 -14.23
N ALA A 80 9.44 0.43 -13.04
CA ALA A 80 10.71 -0.27 -12.93
C ALA A 80 10.58 -1.74 -13.38
N PHE A 81 9.52 -2.45 -12.92
CA PHE A 81 9.29 -3.83 -13.34
C PHE A 81 9.12 -3.96 -14.85
N GLN A 82 8.35 -3.08 -15.49
CA GLN A 82 8.19 -3.08 -16.94
C GLN A 82 9.52 -2.90 -17.70
N LYS A 83 10.47 -2.15 -17.13
CA LYS A 83 11.77 -1.89 -17.76
C LYS A 83 12.77 -3.04 -17.63
N ILE A 84 12.79 -3.72 -16.47
CA ILE A 84 13.87 -4.67 -16.15
C ILE A 84 13.36 -6.06 -15.73
N GLY A 85 12.05 -6.30 -15.69
CA GLY A 85 11.44 -7.57 -15.30
C GLY A 85 11.59 -7.94 -13.83
N ARG A 86 11.96 -6.98 -12.97
CA ARG A 86 12.15 -7.16 -11.52
C ARG A 86 11.67 -5.94 -10.76
N PHE A 87 11.23 -6.16 -9.54
CA PHE A 87 10.87 -5.06 -8.64
C PHE A 87 12.13 -4.35 -8.14
N PRO A 88 12.12 -3.00 -8.06
CA PRO A 88 13.25 -2.26 -7.54
C PRO A 88 13.39 -2.47 -6.03
N ASP A 89 14.61 -2.32 -5.54
CA ASP A 89 14.91 -2.37 -4.11
C ASP A 89 14.06 -1.36 -3.34
N GLY A 90 13.43 -1.79 -2.24
CA GLY A 90 12.47 -1.00 -1.47
C GLY A 90 11.04 -0.98 -2.02
N ALA A 91 10.74 -1.62 -3.16
CA ALA A 91 9.36 -1.75 -3.62
C ALA A 91 8.51 -2.48 -2.59
N VAL A 92 7.29 -2.00 -2.38
CA VAL A 92 6.32 -2.60 -1.47
C VAL A 92 5.13 -3.09 -2.27
N LEU A 93 4.73 -4.33 -2.02
CA LEU A 93 3.50 -4.91 -2.51
C LEU A 93 2.55 -5.15 -1.34
N VAL A 94 1.31 -4.73 -1.48
CA VAL A 94 0.24 -4.96 -0.51
C VAL A 94 -0.83 -5.79 -1.20
N LYS A 95 -1.20 -6.93 -0.59
CA LYS A 95 -2.29 -7.76 -1.05
C LYS A 95 -3.37 -7.82 0.03
N GLU A 96 -4.51 -7.21 -0.24
CA GLU A 96 -5.73 -7.39 0.56
C GLU A 96 -6.31 -8.77 0.28
N VAL A 97 -6.79 -9.42 1.33
CA VAL A 97 -7.54 -10.66 1.24
C VAL A 97 -8.92 -10.43 1.82
N PHE A 98 -9.94 -10.55 0.97
CA PHE A 98 -11.34 -10.46 1.36
C PHE A 98 -11.99 -11.83 1.32
N GLU A 99 -12.97 -12.05 2.19
CA GLU A 99 -14.01 -13.05 1.94
C GLU A 99 -14.81 -12.64 0.71
N ALA A 100 -15.28 -13.62 -0.06
CA ALA A 100 -16.12 -13.33 -1.21
C ALA A 100 -17.55 -13.76 -0.92
N ALA A 101 -18.50 -12.84 -1.08
CA ALA A 101 -19.91 -13.16 -1.24
C ALA A 101 -20.21 -13.44 -2.70
N ASN A 102 -21.06 -14.43 -2.97
CA ASN A 102 -21.46 -14.81 -4.32
C ASN A 102 -22.98 -14.70 -4.43
N GLU A 103 -23.48 -14.02 -5.45
CA GLU A 103 -24.90 -13.80 -5.65
C GLU A 103 -25.29 -13.83 -7.14
N GLN A 104 -26.55 -14.16 -7.40
CA GLN A 104 -27.12 -14.12 -8.75
C GLN A 104 -27.55 -12.70 -9.07
N MET A 105 -26.95 -12.13 -10.11
CA MET A 105 -27.33 -10.82 -10.66
C MET A 105 -27.83 -10.96 -12.11
N THR A 106 -28.26 -9.86 -12.71
CA THR A 106 -28.71 -9.83 -14.12
C THR A 106 -27.61 -10.21 -15.11
N THR A 107 -26.35 -10.04 -14.75
CA THR A 107 -25.17 -10.42 -15.54
C THR A 107 -24.74 -11.87 -15.35
N GLY A 108 -25.38 -12.60 -14.44
CA GLY A 108 -25.01 -13.96 -14.04
C GLY A 108 -24.60 -14.06 -12.58
N MET A 109 -23.97 -15.17 -12.19
CA MET A 109 -23.39 -15.35 -10.87
C MET A 109 -22.15 -14.43 -10.74
N VAL A 110 -22.15 -13.57 -9.73
CA VAL A 110 -21.06 -12.64 -9.45
C VAL A 110 -20.46 -12.88 -8.05
N GLY A 111 -19.15 -12.66 -7.93
CA GLY A 111 -18.47 -12.61 -6.64
C GLY A 111 -18.03 -11.19 -6.34
N HIS A 112 -18.26 -10.73 -5.13
CA HIS A 112 -17.76 -9.42 -4.67
C HIS A 112 -17.08 -9.52 -3.30
N ALA A 113 -16.25 -8.53 -2.97
CA ALA A 113 -15.58 -8.48 -1.68
C ALA A 113 -16.57 -8.24 -0.55
N GLU A 114 -16.41 -8.98 0.54
CA GLU A 114 -17.18 -8.86 1.76
C GLU A 114 -16.25 -8.45 2.92
N ALA A 115 -16.01 -9.29 3.90
CA ALA A 115 -15.16 -8.99 5.03
C ALA A 115 -13.67 -9.02 4.66
N LEU A 116 -12.93 -7.99 5.06
CA LEU A 116 -11.47 -8.01 4.99
C LEU A 116 -10.92 -8.99 6.02
N LYS A 117 -10.11 -9.94 5.57
CA LYS A 117 -9.42 -10.90 6.44
C LYS A 117 -8.07 -10.37 6.91
N GLY A 118 -7.41 -9.59 6.08
CA GLY A 118 -6.10 -9.02 6.39
C GLY A 118 -5.28 -8.72 5.13
N TRP A 119 -3.98 -8.54 5.36
CA TRP A 119 -3.05 -8.15 4.31
C TRP A 119 -1.81 -9.02 4.29
N PHE A 120 -1.36 -9.40 3.10
CA PHE A 120 0.04 -9.73 2.92
C PHE A 120 0.80 -8.48 2.51
N VAL A 121 1.95 -8.25 3.12
CA VAL A 121 2.89 -7.20 2.74
C VAL A 121 4.22 -7.85 2.36
N MET A 122 4.73 -7.51 1.18
CA MET A 122 6.06 -7.88 0.73
C MET A 122 6.88 -6.64 0.47
N VAL A 123 8.12 -6.63 0.95
CA VAL A 123 9.06 -5.51 0.75
C VAL A 123 10.32 -6.03 0.07
N LYS A 124 10.66 -5.46 -1.10
CA LYS A 124 11.85 -5.86 -1.84
C LYS A 124 13.12 -5.47 -1.10
N ASP A 125 13.97 -6.44 -0.85
CA ASP A 125 15.30 -6.26 -0.24
C ASP A 125 16.37 -7.01 -1.03
N SER A 126 16.74 -6.45 -2.17
CA SER A 126 17.81 -7.02 -3.01
C SER A 126 19.20 -6.90 -2.39
N LYS A 127 19.34 -6.14 -1.30
CA LYS A 127 20.61 -5.89 -0.61
C LYS A 127 20.81 -6.77 0.65
N GLY A 128 19.76 -7.47 1.10
CA GLY A 128 19.84 -8.33 2.28
C GLY A 128 20.13 -7.55 3.57
N ARG A 129 19.39 -6.46 3.82
CA ARG A 129 19.63 -5.55 4.96
C ARG A 129 19.24 -6.13 6.32
N HIS A 130 18.45 -7.21 6.31
CA HIS A 130 17.92 -7.80 7.54
C HIS A 130 18.41 -9.26 7.74
N PRO A 131 19.75 -9.49 7.81
CA PRO A 131 20.28 -10.83 7.99
C PRO A 131 19.88 -11.38 9.34
N GLY A 132 19.45 -12.65 9.37
CA GLY A 132 19.01 -13.31 10.59
C GLY A 132 17.56 -13.05 11.02
N ASN A 133 16.86 -12.13 10.40
CA ASN A 133 15.43 -11.94 10.64
C ASN A 133 14.63 -12.99 9.84
N ALA A 134 13.84 -13.82 10.55
CA ALA A 134 13.12 -14.96 9.98
C ALA A 134 12.01 -14.58 8.97
N LEU A 135 11.66 -13.31 8.85
CA LEU A 135 10.70 -12.81 7.86
C LEU A 135 11.36 -12.32 6.57
N TRP A 136 12.70 -12.35 6.49
CA TRP A 136 13.45 -11.84 5.34
C TRP A 136 14.27 -12.92 4.65
N GLY A 137 14.12 -13.00 3.35
CA GLY A 137 14.91 -13.92 2.52
C GLY A 137 14.43 -13.95 1.08
N ASN A 138 15.23 -14.56 0.21
CA ASN A 138 14.97 -14.62 -1.23
C ASN A 138 14.79 -13.25 -1.90
N GLY A 139 15.41 -12.20 -1.32
CA GLY A 139 15.33 -10.83 -1.81
C GLY A 139 14.07 -10.08 -1.43
N TRP A 140 13.32 -10.58 -0.44
CA TRP A 140 12.07 -9.98 0.03
C TRP A 140 11.92 -10.09 1.55
N GLY A 141 11.19 -9.13 2.15
CA GLY A 141 10.50 -9.28 3.42
C GLY A 141 9.09 -9.80 3.18
N TRP A 142 8.56 -10.63 4.08
CA TRP A 142 7.31 -11.36 3.93
C TRP A 142 6.49 -11.28 5.21
N SER A 143 5.25 -10.82 5.13
CA SER A 143 4.41 -10.69 6.32
C SER A 143 2.93 -10.87 6.00
N TRP A 144 2.19 -11.42 6.96
CA TRP A 144 0.74 -11.41 7.03
C TRP A 144 0.29 -10.59 8.24
N PHE A 145 -0.79 -9.83 8.07
CA PHE A 145 -1.44 -9.01 9.10
C PHE A 145 -2.93 -9.33 9.11
N ASP A 146 -3.47 -9.60 10.28
CA ASP A 146 -4.91 -9.77 10.45
C ASP A 146 -5.62 -8.43 10.36
N ALA A 147 -6.88 -8.40 9.87
CA ALA A 147 -7.63 -7.17 9.63
C ALA A 147 -7.78 -6.27 10.87
N GLY A 148 -7.71 -6.85 12.07
CA GLY A 148 -7.78 -6.13 13.34
C GLY A 148 -6.49 -5.43 13.78
N ASP A 149 -5.33 -5.79 13.19
CA ASP A 149 -4.03 -5.22 13.60
C ASP A 149 -3.06 -5.06 12.41
N PRO A 150 -3.10 -3.92 11.73
CA PRO A 150 -2.22 -3.65 10.58
C PRO A 150 -0.77 -3.35 10.98
N LEU A 151 -0.46 -3.25 12.27
CA LEU A 151 0.86 -2.89 12.78
C LEU A 151 1.68 -4.08 13.25
N LYS A 152 1.02 -5.20 13.58
CA LYS A 152 1.68 -6.39 14.10
C LYS A 152 1.45 -7.60 13.21
N THR A 153 2.53 -8.06 12.58
CA THR A 153 2.49 -9.30 11.79
C THR A 153 2.25 -10.52 12.66
N THR A 154 1.47 -11.47 12.15
CA THR A 154 1.32 -12.81 12.74
C THR A 154 2.23 -13.85 12.08
N SER A 155 2.92 -13.47 10.98
CA SER A 155 3.96 -14.33 10.40
C SER A 155 5.16 -14.47 11.32
N THR A 156 5.72 -15.67 11.37
CA THR A 156 6.86 -16.00 12.24
C THR A 156 8.11 -16.39 11.46
N ASN A 157 7.94 -17.01 10.31
CA ASN A 157 9.04 -17.46 9.45
C ASN A 157 8.56 -17.53 7.98
N TYR A 158 9.18 -16.73 7.11
CA TYR A 158 8.78 -16.69 5.71
C TYR A 158 8.89 -18.05 4.99
N LYS A 159 9.81 -18.92 5.41
CA LYS A 159 10.03 -20.23 4.77
C LYS A 159 8.83 -21.17 4.99
N THR A 160 8.22 -21.12 6.19
CA THR A 160 7.06 -21.94 6.53
C THR A 160 5.75 -21.27 6.13
N ASP A 161 5.67 -19.95 6.28
CA ASP A 161 4.40 -19.23 6.20
C ASP A 161 4.09 -18.71 4.78
N CYS A 162 5.13 -18.52 3.93
CA CYS A 162 4.96 -17.83 2.64
C CYS A 162 5.59 -18.57 1.45
N LEU A 163 6.82 -19.09 1.63
CA LEU A 163 7.68 -19.50 0.53
C LEU A 163 7.09 -20.64 -0.31
N SER A 164 6.46 -21.64 0.32
CA SER A 164 5.91 -22.80 -0.38
C SER A 164 4.90 -22.42 -1.47
N CYS A 165 4.08 -21.39 -1.21
CA CYS A 165 3.14 -20.85 -2.19
C CYS A 165 3.81 -20.00 -3.27
N HIS A 166 4.99 -19.44 -3.01
CA HIS A 166 5.67 -18.53 -3.94
C HIS A 166 6.78 -19.19 -4.78
N VAL A 167 7.23 -20.41 -4.45
CA VAL A 167 8.23 -21.17 -5.24
C VAL A 167 7.89 -21.23 -6.73
N PRO A 168 6.63 -21.50 -7.17
CA PRO A 168 6.33 -21.53 -8.60
C PRO A 168 6.51 -20.19 -9.32
N ALA A 169 6.59 -19.09 -8.59
CA ALA A 169 6.78 -17.73 -9.11
C ALA A 169 8.21 -17.21 -8.95
N GLU A 170 9.19 -18.06 -8.57
CA GLU A 170 10.59 -17.67 -8.37
C GLU A 170 11.17 -16.97 -9.60
N GLY A 171 10.91 -17.50 -10.79
CA GLY A 171 11.39 -16.96 -12.07
C GLY A 171 10.88 -15.56 -12.41
N SER A 172 9.78 -15.12 -11.79
CA SER A 172 9.17 -13.81 -11.95
C SER A 172 9.30 -12.96 -10.67
N ASP A 173 10.49 -13.02 -10.05
CA ASP A 173 10.83 -12.29 -8.83
C ASP A 173 9.90 -12.64 -7.64
N TRP A 174 9.49 -13.92 -7.55
CA TRP A 174 8.60 -14.48 -6.52
C TRP A 174 7.15 -13.97 -6.57
N ILE A 175 6.72 -13.31 -7.65
CA ILE A 175 5.39 -12.71 -7.80
C ILE A 175 4.65 -13.35 -8.96
N TYR A 176 3.38 -13.70 -8.77
CA TYR A 176 2.49 -14.22 -9.80
C TYR A 176 2.03 -13.10 -10.76
N VAL A 177 2.94 -12.67 -11.64
CA VAL A 177 2.73 -11.49 -12.50
C VAL A 177 1.69 -11.69 -13.59
N GLN A 178 1.37 -12.94 -13.96
CA GLN A 178 0.45 -13.25 -15.06
C GLN A 178 -0.97 -12.69 -14.83
N GLY A 179 -1.38 -12.49 -13.57
CA GLY A 179 -2.67 -11.91 -13.20
C GLY A 179 -2.69 -10.39 -13.08
N TYR A 180 -1.57 -9.72 -13.36
CA TYR A 180 -1.43 -8.28 -13.19
C TYR A 180 -1.25 -7.56 -14.54
N PRO A 181 -2.36 -7.10 -15.18
CA PRO A 181 -2.28 -6.43 -16.49
C PRO A 181 -1.32 -5.25 -16.51
N SER A 182 -1.21 -4.51 -15.40
CA SER A 182 -0.32 -3.35 -15.29
C SER A 182 1.18 -3.70 -15.33
N LEU A 183 1.57 -4.95 -15.12
CA LEU A 183 2.97 -5.41 -15.24
C LEU A 183 3.32 -5.95 -16.63
N LYS A 184 2.30 -6.17 -17.48
CA LYS A 184 2.51 -6.59 -18.87
C LYS A 184 2.90 -5.38 -19.71
N GLN A 185 3.82 -5.59 -20.65
CA GLN A 185 4.15 -4.63 -21.71
C GLN A 185 3.20 -4.80 -22.87
#